data_3d4f11ec61de4684f37fe46c6526937a
#
_entry.id   3d4f11ec61de4684f37fe46c6526937a
#
_cell.length_a   1.000
_cell.length_b   1.000
_cell.length_c   1.000
_cell.angle_alpha   90.00
_cell.angle_beta   90.00
_cell.angle_gamma   90.00
#
_symmetry.space_group_name_H-M   'P 1'
#
loop_
_entity.id
_entity.type
_entity.pdbx_description
1 polymer ?
#
loop_
_entity_poly.entity_id
_entity_poly.type
_entity_poly.pdbx_seq_one_letter_code
_entity_poly.pdbx_strand_id
1 'polypeptide(L)'
;MTDAPVKRLRIAVLNRVFAATGGGAERYSIAVVEQLAARHEIHVFAQQTTHAWPGVTYHRVSMPLAKPRWLNQLWYATATWWKTRRGFDIVHSHENTWHGNVQTLHVKTVRRSVLGGRSGLQWLAARLKVAFSPRLGAYLLLERARLRLRPDRAVVVVSQTLLQEVQQEYPATRSMLHVITPGVDTPARIATKKEARHALSTGAEGQIVLFVANDYRRKGLDALLQAMTGLPTAVRLLVAGSCAQMGTYRDLARAMGLGDRVEFLGPQQDMQMAYACADVLAHPTLEDSFGMVVLEAMAYGLPVLVSGARHCGFAASLQDEKDALLLVDPNNAEEVRTALHRILSDKALADALIANAADVVRMHTWQHAAMAYDGLYRRLVSAEMGRP
;
A
#
# COMPACT_ATOMS: atom_id res chain seq x y z
N MET A 1 -9.23 4.00 41.34
CA MET A 1 -10.16 4.49 40.31
C MET A 1 -10.43 3.31 39.39
N THR A 2 -11.58 2.68 39.53
CA THR A 2 -12.02 1.58 38.65
C THR A 2 -12.32 2.18 37.29
N ASP A 3 -11.47 1.87 36.30
CA ASP A 3 -11.69 2.24 34.90
C ASP A 3 -13.07 1.71 34.47
N ALA A 4 -14.01 2.59 34.16
CA ALA A 4 -15.28 2.20 33.61
C ALA A 4 -15.01 1.40 32.31
N PRO A 5 -15.70 0.27 32.08
CA PRO A 5 -15.44 -0.55 30.91
C PRO A 5 -15.61 0.30 29.64
N VAL A 6 -14.52 0.44 28.87
CA VAL A 6 -14.53 1.22 27.64
C VAL A 6 -15.57 0.62 26.69
N LYS A 7 -16.59 1.40 26.31
CA LYS A 7 -17.70 0.95 25.45
C LYS A 7 -17.15 0.31 24.17
N ARG A 8 -17.56 -0.93 23.89
CA ARG A 8 -17.33 -1.58 22.61
C ARG A 8 -18.23 -0.92 21.56
N LEU A 9 -17.63 -0.51 20.46
CA LEU A 9 -18.38 0.05 19.34
C LEU A 9 -18.76 -1.08 18.37
N ARG A 10 -19.89 -0.91 17.71
CA ARG A 10 -20.35 -1.77 16.62
C ARG A 10 -19.94 -1.16 15.29
N ILE A 11 -18.97 -1.81 14.62
CA ILE A 11 -18.28 -1.23 13.45
C ILE A 11 -18.56 -2.08 12.21
N ALA A 12 -19.08 -1.44 11.15
CA ALA A 12 -19.19 -2.03 9.82
C ALA A 12 -17.95 -1.67 8.99
N VAL A 13 -17.20 -2.66 8.52
CA VAL A 13 -16.06 -2.49 7.62
C VAL A 13 -16.47 -2.90 6.21
N LEU A 14 -16.31 -1.98 5.25
CA LEU A 14 -16.69 -2.17 3.86
C LEU A 14 -15.45 -2.41 2.99
N ASN A 15 -15.30 -3.65 2.51
CA ASN A 15 -14.23 -4.04 1.60
C ASN A 15 -14.74 -5.12 0.63
N ARG A 16 -14.71 -4.89 -0.69
CA ARG A 16 -15.27 -5.83 -1.67
C ARG A 16 -14.56 -7.17 -1.69
N VAL A 17 -13.26 -7.15 -1.53
CA VAL A 17 -12.40 -8.35 -1.47
C VAL A 17 -11.69 -8.35 -0.12
N PHE A 18 -11.99 -9.31 0.71
CA PHE A 18 -11.36 -9.50 2.02
C PHE A 18 -10.54 -10.79 1.99
N ALA A 19 -9.34 -10.70 1.38
CA ALA A 19 -8.47 -11.84 1.10
C ALA A 19 -7.00 -11.48 1.38
N ALA A 20 -6.30 -12.34 2.11
CA ALA A 20 -4.89 -12.14 2.46
C ALA A 20 -3.95 -12.13 1.24
N THR A 21 -4.35 -12.79 0.15
CA THR A 21 -3.62 -12.83 -1.14
C THR A 21 -3.85 -11.59 -2.01
N GLY A 22 -4.60 -10.60 -1.51
CA GLY A 22 -4.86 -9.32 -2.17
C GLY A 22 -3.65 -8.40 -2.21
N GLY A 23 -3.88 -7.17 -2.68
CA GLY A 23 -2.86 -6.11 -2.67
C GLY A 23 -2.66 -5.47 -1.30
N GLY A 24 -1.86 -4.39 -1.24
CA GLY A 24 -1.57 -3.67 0.00
C GLY A 24 -2.81 -3.10 0.70
N ALA A 25 -3.85 -2.71 -0.06
CA ALA A 25 -5.09 -2.18 0.51
C ALA A 25 -5.90 -3.24 1.26
N GLU A 26 -5.97 -4.46 0.71
CA GLU A 26 -6.64 -5.60 1.31
C GLU A 26 -5.91 -6.05 2.58
N ARG A 27 -4.58 -6.17 2.54
CA ARG A 27 -3.75 -6.49 3.71
C ARG A 27 -3.92 -5.46 4.81
N TYR A 28 -3.94 -4.17 4.45
CA TYR A 28 -4.18 -3.10 5.41
C TYR A 28 -5.51 -3.26 6.14
N SER A 29 -6.60 -3.48 5.41
CA SER A 29 -7.93 -3.61 6.01
C SER A 29 -8.05 -4.84 6.91
N ILE A 30 -7.44 -5.97 6.50
CA ILE A 30 -7.38 -7.21 7.29
C ILE A 30 -6.65 -6.95 8.60
N ALA A 31 -5.41 -6.46 8.55
CA ALA A 31 -4.58 -6.26 9.73
C ALA A 31 -5.22 -5.28 10.74
N VAL A 32 -5.84 -4.19 10.26
CA VAL A 32 -6.58 -3.26 11.13
C VAL A 32 -7.79 -3.94 11.77
N VAL A 33 -8.56 -4.75 11.02
CA VAL A 33 -9.71 -5.50 11.55
C VAL A 33 -9.28 -6.49 12.63
N GLU A 34 -8.20 -7.24 12.41
CA GLU A 34 -7.67 -8.20 13.39
C GLU A 34 -7.30 -7.54 14.72
N GLN A 35 -6.61 -6.40 14.66
CA GLN A 35 -6.22 -5.64 15.85
C GLN A 35 -7.44 -5.03 16.60
N LEU A 36 -8.45 -4.59 15.85
CA LEU A 36 -9.65 -3.96 16.42
C LEU A 36 -10.67 -4.97 16.97
N ALA A 37 -10.67 -6.22 16.47
CA ALA A 37 -11.64 -7.25 16.86
C ALA A 37 -11.63 -7.59 18.37
N ALA A 38 -10.48 -7.44 19.04
CA ALA A 38 -10.38 -7.61 20.47
C ALA A 38 -11.13 -6.52 21.27
N ARG A 39 -11.30 -5.33 20.69
CA ARG A 39 -11.83 -4.14 21.39
C ARG A 39 -13.25 -3.75 20.95
N HIS A 40 -13.69 -4.17 19.77
CA HIS A 40 -14.93 -3.78 19.15
C HIS A 40 -15.71 -4.97 18.58
N GLU A 41 -17.00 -4.78 18.31
CA GLU A 41 -17.84 -5.70 17.55
C GLU A 41 -17.67 -5.37 16.05
N ILE A 42 -16.94 -6.23 15.32
CA ILE A 42 -16.58 -5.95 13.92
C ILE A 42 -17.44 -6.78 12.98
N HIS A 43 -18.04 -6.10 12.00
CA HIS A 43 -18.83 -6.69 10.93
C HIS A 43 -18.21 -6.34 9.56
N VAL A 44 -17.68 -7.31 8.85
CA VAL A 44 -17.09 -7.13 7.51
C VAL A 44 -18.15 -7.38 6.43
N PHE A 45 -18.36 -6.43 5.54
CA PHE A 45 -19.23 -6.55 4.38
C PHE A 45 -18.39 -6.72 3.13
N ALA A 46 -18.38 -7.95 2.56
CA ALA A 46 -17.55 -8.28 1.41
C ALA A 46 -18.31 -9.06 0.33
N GLN A 47 -17.89 -8.93 -0.92
CA GLN A 47 -18.36 -9.77 -2.04
C GLN A 47 -17.59 -11.08 -2.09
N GLN A 48 -16.29 -11.03 -1.76
CA GLN A 48 -15.41 -12.19 -1.69
C GLN A 48 -14.65 -12.16 -0.37
N THR A 49 -14.64 -13.28 0.35
CA THR A 49 -13.94 -13.43 1.63
C THR A 49 -13.22 -14.77 1.62
N THR A 50 -11.90 -14.74 1.77
CA THR A 50 -11.07 -15.95 1.93
C THR A 50 -10.30 -15.91 3.26
N HIS A 51 -10.45 -14.82 4.02
CA HIS A 51 -9.82 -14.64 5.31
C HIS A 51 -10.89 -14.60 6.40
N ALA A 52 -10.67 -15.33 7.48
CA ALA A 52 -11.56 -15.37 8.65
C ALA A 52 -10.74 -15.12 9.92
N TRP A 53 -11.31 -14.32 10.85
CA TRP A 53 -10.69 -13.99 12.12
C TRP A 53 -11.69 -14.20 13.28
N PRO A 54 -11.25 -14.74 14.43
CA PRO A 54 -12.12 -14.92 15.59
C PRO A 54 -12.75 -13.61 16.06
N GLY A 55 -14.03 -13.64 16.40
CA GLY A 55 -14.75 -12.45 16.88
C GLY A 55 -15.19 -11.46 15.81
N VAL A 56 -14.96 -11.75 14.53
CA VAL A 56 -15.42 -10.94 13.39
C VAL A 56 -16.61 -11.60 12.71
N THR A 57 -17.68 -10.84 12.46
CA THR A 57 -18.86 -11.29 11.72
C THR A 57 -18.75 -10.91 10.25
N TYR A 58 -18.89 -11.88 9.36
CA TYR A 58 -18.77 -11.65 7.91
C TYR A 58 -20.15 -11.66 7.25
N HIS A 59 -20.44 -10.59 6.49
CA HIS A 59 -21.66 -10.43 5.71
C HIS A 59 -21.36 -10.47 4.23
N ARG A 60 -21.89 -11.46 3.55
CA ARG A 60 -21.77 -11.54 2.11
C ARG A 60 -22.65 -10.50 1.42
N VAL A 61 -22.02 -9.71 0.54
CA VAL A 61 -22.69 -8.78 -0.37
C VAL A 61 -22.78 -9.45 -1.75
N SER A 62 -23.96 -9.44 -2.34
CA SER A 62 -24.17 -10.03 -3.68
C SER A 62 -23.37 -9.28 -4.74
N MET A 63 -23.01 -10.00 -5.80
CA MET A 63 -22.31 -9.47 -6.99
C MET A 63 -23.09 -9.91 -8.24
N PRO A 64 -24.23 -9.28 -8.55
CA PRO A 64 -25.07 -9.69 -9.68
C PRO A 64 -24.35 -9.54 -11.02
N LEU A 65 -23.46 -8.54 -11.12
CA LEU A 65 -22.68 -8.25 -12.33
C LEU A 65 -21.20 -8.08 -11.96
N ALA A 66 -20.34 -9.03 -12.34
CA ALA A 66 -18.90 -8.90 -12.15
C ALA A 66 -18.28 -7.87 -13.11
N LYS A 67 -18.85 -7.71 -14.29
CA LYS A 67 -18.43 -6.75 -15.32
C LYS A 67 -19.67 -6.02 -15.88
N PRO A 68 -19.51 -4.73 -16.24
CA PRO A 68 -18.34 -3.90 -16.05
C PRO A 68 -18.14 -3.49 -14.57
N ARG A 69 -16.90 -3.38 -14.12
CA ARG A 69 -16.51 -3.17 -12.71
C ARG A 69 -17.16 -1.94 -12.06
N TRP A 70 -17.45 -0.88 -12.82
CA TRP A 70 -18.05 0.33 -12.28
C TRP A 70 -19.53 0.13 -11.88
N LEU A 71 -20.29 -0.70 -12.59
CA LEU A 71 -21.65 -1.07 -12.17
C LEU A 71 -21.62 -1.91 -10.89
N ASN A 72 -20.67 -2.86 -10.79
CA ASN A 72 -20.48 -3.60 -9.54
C ASN A 72 -20.10 -2.68 -8.37
N GLN A 73 -19.30 -1.63 -8.61
CA GLN A 73 -18.96 -0.66 -7.57
C GLN A 73 -20.19 0.13 -7.08
N LEU A 74 -21.05 0.57 -8.00
CA LEU A 74 -22.30 1.24 -7.65
C LEU A 74 -23.26 0.30 -6.90
N TRP A 75 -23.39 -0.95 -7.38
CA TRP A 75 -24.18 -1.97 -6.68
C TRP A 75 -23.68 -2.20 -5.27
N TYR A 76 -22.37 -2.42 -5.11
CA TYR A 76 -21.75 -2.62 -3.81
C TYR A 76 -22.01 -1.45 -2.86
N ALA A 77 -21.82 -0.22 -3.34
CA ALA A 77 -22.06 0.98 -2.55
C ALA A 77 -23.53 1.09 -2.13
N THR A 78 -24.49 0.77 -3.02
CA THR A 78 -25.93 0.79 -2.71
C THR A 78 -26.32 -0.32 -1.72
N ALA A 79 -25.87 -1.54 -1.97
CA ALA A 79 -26.16 -2.69 -1.13
C ALA A 79 -25.60 -2.54 0.30
N THR A 80 -24.37 -2.03 0.41
CA THR A 80 -23.77 -1.78 1.73
C THR A 80 -24.42 -0.60 2.44
N TRP A 81 -24.78 0.47 1.73
CA TRP A 81 -25.55 1.56 2.33
C TRP A 81 -26.87 1.06 2.96
N TRP A 82 -27.63 0.24 2.23
CA TRP A 82 -28.86 -0.32 2.72
C TRP A 82 -28.67 -1.18 3.97
N LYS A 83 -27.61 -2.00 3.98
CA LYS A 83 -27.29 -2.93 5.10
C LYS A 83 -26.73 -2.21 6.33
N THR A 84 -26.07 -1.05 6.15
CA THR A 84 -25.32 -0.41 7.24
C THR A 84 -25.87 0.96 7.67
N ARG A 85 -26.98 1.40 7.08
CA ARG A 85 -27.61 2.69 7.42
C ARG A 85 -28.17 2.80 8.84
N ARG A 86 -28.30 1.67 9.54
CA ARG A 86 -28.77 1.57 10.92
C ARG A 86 -28.02 0.47 11.67
N GLY A 87 -27.88 0.64 12.98
CA GLY A 87 -27.37 -0.41 13.86
C GLY A 87 -25.84 -0.50 13.94
N PHE A 88 -25.11 0.51 13.46
CA PHE A 88 -23.66 0.62 13.59
C PHE A 88 -23.29 1.98 14.16
N ASP A 89 -22.36 2.00 15.11
CA ASP A 89 -21.78 3.24 15.62
C ASP A 89 -20.84 3.87 14.57
N ILE A 90 -20.10 3.03 13.82
CA ILE A 90 -19.19 3.46 12.75
C ILE A 90 -19.38 2.59 11.50
N VAL A 91 -19.36 3.24 10.35
CA VAL A 91 -19.23 2.59 9.04
C VAL A 91 -17.91 3.04 8.42
N HIS A 92 -16.93 2.13 8.36
CA HIS A 92 -15.61 2.36 7.83
C HIS A 92 -15.47 1.75 6.43
N SER A 93 -15.25 2.57 5.41
CA SER A 93 -15.13 2.11 4.03
C SER A 93 -13.68 2.21 3.51
N HIS A 94 -13.17 1.09 3.01
CA HIS A 94 -11.93 1.02 2.23
C HIS A 94 -12.22 1.14 0.71
N GLU A 95 -13.49 1.19 0.35
CA GLU A 95 -13.95 1.25 -1.03
C GLU A 95 -14.43 2.65 -1.43
N ASN A 96 -14.58 2.88 -2.73
CA ASN A 96 -15.16 4.13 -3.24
C ASN A 96 -16.68 4.10 -3.08
N THR A 97 -17.16 4.50 -1.88
CA THR A 97 -18.60 4.56 -1.53
C THR A 97 -18.99 5.98 -1.14
N TRP A 98 -20.25 6.35 -1.32
CA TRP A 98 -20.75 7.68 -0.92
C TRP A 98 -21.09 7.81 0.57
N HIS A 99 -21.21 6.68 1.29
CA HIS A 99 -21.61 6.61 2.71
C HIS A 99 -20.45 6.10 3.57
N GLY A 100 -20.63 6.21 4.87
CA GLY A 100 -19.67 5.85 5.90
C GLY A 100 -19.08 7.06 6.62
N ASN A 101 -18.82 6.87 7.91
CA ASN A 101 -18.24 7.88 8.80
C ASN A 101 -16.73 7.98 8.59
N VAL A 102 -16.07 6.85 8.28
CA VAL A 102 -14.63 6.80 8.00
C VAL A 102 -14.38 6.28 6.59
N GLN A 103 -13.55 6.98 5.85
CA GLN A 103 -13.21 6.66 4.46
C GLN A 103 -11.70 6.55 4.32
N THR A 104 -11.16 5.35 4.12
CA THR A 104 -9.71 5.19 3.92
C THR A 104 -9.34 5.14 2.45
N LEU A 105 -8.44 6.03 2.03
CA LEU A 105 -7.88 6.09 0.68
C LEU A 105 -6.50 5.41 0.67
N HIS A 106 -6.38 4.38 -0.14
CA HIS A 106 -5.14 3.63 -0.33
C HIS A 106 -4.36 4.05 -1.57
N VAL A 107 -5.01 4.77 -2.48
CA VAL A 107 -4.45 5.19 -3.76
C VAL A 107 -4.86 6.63 -4.08
N LYS A 108 -4.16 7.23 -5.03
CA LYS A 108 -4.49 8.56 -5.55
C LYS A 108 -5.95 8.67 -5.98
N THR A 109 -6.50 9.86 -5.88
CA THR A 109 -7.87 10.16 -6.30
C THR A 109 -8.04 9.90 -7.80
N VAL A 110 -9.25 9.52 -8.21
CA VAL A 110 -9.61 9.37 -9.63
C VAL A 110 -9.42 10.70 -10.37
N ARG A 111 -9.79 11.81 -9.71
CA ARG A 111 -9.57 13.16 -10.24
C ARG A 111 -8.11 13.42 -10.55
N ARG A 112 -7.20 13.10 -9.60
CA ARG A 112 -5.74 13.25 -9.81
C ARG A 112 -5.24 12.38 -10.96
N SER A 113 -5.66 11.13 -11.01
CA SER A 113 -5.25 10.17 -12.04
C SER A 113 -5.70 10.59 -13.45
N VAL A 114 -6.90 11.21 -13.55
CA VAL A 114 -7.49 11.56 -14.86
C VAL A 114 -7.15 12.99 -15.29
N LEU A 115 -7.15 13.95 -14.38
CA LEU A 115 -7.01 15.39 -14.67
C LEU A 115 -5.70 15.99 -14.17
N GLY A 116 -5.03 15.36 -13.19
CA GLY A 116 -3.84 15.90 -12.53
C GLY A 116 -2.66 16.02 -13.49
N GLY A 117 -1.87 17.11 -13.33
CA GLY A 117 -0.67 17.38 -14.13
C GLY A 117 -0.90 17.74 -15.59
N ARG A 118 -2.17 17.86 -16.04
CA ARG A 118 -2.53 18.23 -17.41
C ARG A 118 -2.90 19.70 -17.50
N SER A 119 -2.51 20.34 -18.60
CA SER A 119 -2.83 21.74 -18.90
C SER A 119 -3.30 21.90 -20.35
N GLY A 120 -3.92 23.04 -20.67
CA GLY A 120 -4.33 23.38 -22.03
C GLY A 120 -5.17 22.28 -22.71
N LEU A 121 -4.81 21.93 -23.93
CA LEU A 121 -5.52 20.93 -24.76
C LEU A 121 -5.59 19.54 -24.13
N GLN A 122 -4.54 19.12 -23.41
CA GLN A 122 -4.54 17.83 -22.71
C GLN A 122 -5.59 17.77 -21.61
N TRP A 123 -5.78 18.86 -20.87
CA TRP A 123 -6.81 18.97 -19.85
C TRP A 123 -8.22 18.95 -20.46
N LEU A 124 -8.41 19.69 -21.58
CA LEU A 124 -9.68 19.68 -22.29
C LEU A 124 -10.02 18.28 -22.82
N ALA A 125 -9.06 17.60 -23.46
CA ALA A 125 -9.23 16.22 -23.93
C ALA A 125 -9.57 15.26 -22.79
N ALA A 126 -8.92 15.41 -21.62
CA ALA A 126 -9.23 14.60 -20.44
C ALA A 126 -10.65 14.85 -19.92
N ARG A 127 -11.12 16.10 -19.91
CA ARG A 127 -12.51 16.43 -19.55
C ARG A 127 -13.52 15.84 -20.53
N LEU A 128 -13.27 15.95 -21.82
CA LEU A 128 -14.12 15.32 -22.84
C LEU A 128 -14.16 13.81 -22.64
N LYS A 129 -13.01 13.17 -22.40
CA LYS A 129 -12.96 11.73 -22.07
C LYS A 129 -13.82 11.39 -20.83
N VAL A 130 -13.83 12.21 -19.81
CA VAL A 130 -14.71 12.03 -18.63
C VAL A 130 -16.17 12.17 -19.03
N ALA A 131 -16.54 13.20 -19.80
CA ALA A 131 -17.92 13.46 -20.21
C ALA A 131 -18.52 12.31 -21.04
N PHE A 132 -17.70 11.66 -21.89
CA PHE A 132 -18.13 10.53 -22.73
C PHE A 132 -17.88 9.15 -22.11
N SER A 133 -17.35 9.06 -20.87
CA SER A 133 -17.10 7.80 -20.20
C SER A 133 -18.00 7.62 -18.97
N PRO A 134 -19.09 6.85 -19.05
CA PRO A 134 -19.96 6.58 -17.90
C PRO A 134 -19.18 5.98 -16.71
N ARG A 135 -18.16 5.17 -17.00
CA ARG A 135 -17.25 4.62 -16.00
C ARG A 135 -16.52 5.70 -15.21
N LEU A 136 -15.86 6.64 -15.90
CA LEU A 136 -15.11 7.71 -15.23
C LEU A 136 -16.06 8.66 -14.51
N GLY A 137 -17.22 8.97 -15.10
CA GLY A 137 -18.28 9.76 -14.47
C GLY A 137 -18.74 9.13 -13.16
N ALA A 138 -19.06 7.84 -13.15
CA ALA A 138 -19.48 7.11 -11.95
C ALA A 138 -18.43 7.15 -10.84
N TYR A 139 -17.16 6.86 -11.16
CA TYR A 139 -16.07 6.89 -10.16
C TYR A 139 -15.84 8.31 -9.62
N LEU A 140 -15.88 9.35 -10.45
CA LEU A 140 -15.73 10.73 -10.00
C LEU A 140 -16.92 11.20 -9.15
N LEU A 141 -18.15 10.78 -9.45
CA LEU A 141 -19.31 11.05 -8.63
C LEU A 141 -19.20 10.40 -7.26
N LEU A 142 -18.83 9.12 -7.21
CA LEU A 142 -18.60 8.42 -5.94
C LEU A 142 -17.48 9.09 -5.14
N GLU A 143 -16.37 9.45 -5.78
CA GLU A 143 -15.24 10.13 -5.13
C GLU A 143 -15.65 11.51 -4.58
N ARG A 144 -16.39 12.31 -5.35
CA ARG A 144 -16.91 13.60 -4.86
C ARG A 144 -17.85 13.42 -3.67
N ALA A 145 -18.71 12.42 -3.70
CA ALA A 145 -19.62 12.11 -2.59
C ALA A 145 -18.86 11.61 -1.36
N ARG A 146 -17.82 10.77 -1.56
CA ARG A 146 -16.91 10.27 -0.53
C ARG A 146 -16.16 11.41 0.16
N LEU A 147 -15.66 12.37 -0.60
CA LEU A 147 -14.82 13.49 -0.14
C LEU A 147 -15.64 14.77 0.14
N ARG A 148 -16.97 14.69 0.11
CA ARG A 148 -17.83 15.82 0.50
C ARG A 148 -17.66 16.12 1.98
N LEU A 149 -17.43 17.40 2.32
CA LEU A 149 -17.35 17.87 3.70
C LEU A 149 -18.61 17.50 4.48
N ARG A 150 -18.42 16.79 5.56
CA ARG A 150 -19.49 16.39 6.49
C ARG A 150 -18.91 16.37 7.91
N PRO A 151 -19.67 16.88 8.89
CA PRO A 151 -19.20 16.97 10.27
C PRO A 151 -19.10 15.61 11.00
N ASP A 152 -19.78 14.58 10.45
CA ASP A 152 -19.80 13.20 10.92
C ASP A 152 -18.82 12.29 10.16
N ARG A 153 -17.89 12.87 9.38
CA ARG A 153 -17.01 12.11 8.51
C ARG A 153 -15.53 12.43 8.73
N ALA A 154 -14.72 11.40 8.73
CA ALA A 154 -13.26 11.48 8.62
C ALA A 154 -12.79 10.79 7.34
N VAL A 155 -11.74 11.32 6.73
CA VAL A 155 -11.05 10.73 5.58
C VAL A 155 -9.64 10.39 6.01
N VAL A 156 -9.30 9.12 5.95
CA VAL A 156 -7.96 8.62 6.28
C VAL A 156 -7.18 8.40 5.00
N VAL A 157 -5.94 8.82 4.98
CA VAL A 157 -4.96 8.56 3.92
C VAL A 157 -3.76 7.83 4.49
N VAL A 158 -3.12 7.01 3.66
CA VAL A 158 -2.05 6.10 4.11
C VAL A 158 -0.66 6.75 4.18
N SER A 159 -0.50 7.98 3.68
CA SER A 159 0.78 8.69 3.72
C SER A 159 0.60 10.21 3.70
N GLN A 160 1.64 10.92 4.14
CA GLN A 160 1.68 12.39 4.12
C GLN A 160 1.65 12.93 2.68
N THR A 161 2.29 12.25 1.74
CA THR A 161 2.26 12.59 0.32
C THR A 161 0.84 12.52 -0.24
N LEU A 162 0.11 11.44 0.07
CA LEU A 162 -1.28 11.30 -0.36
C LEU A 162 -2.19 12.34 0.30
N LEU A 163 -1.94 12.72 1.56
CA LEU A 163 -2.65 13.81 2.24
C LEU A 163 -2.52 15.12 1.46
N GLN A 164 -1.29 15.50 1.11
CA GLN A 164 -1.02 16.72 0.34
C GLN A 164 -1.71 16.69 -1.03
N GLU A 165 -1.65 15.55 -1.74
CA GLU A 165 -2.33 15.38 -3.02
C GLU A 165 -3.86 15.54 -2.90
N VAL A 166 -4.48 14.92 -1.87
CA VAL A 166 -5.94 15.05 -1.64
C VAL A 166 -6.31 16.48 -1.26
N GLN A 167 -5.50 17.16 -0.44
CA GLN A 167 -5.74 18.57 -0.09
C GLN A 167 -5.67 19.51 -1.29
N GLN A 168 -4.75 19.26 -2.23
CA GLN A 168 -4.64 20.04 -3.46
C GLN A 168 -5.87 19.85 -4.37
N GLU A 169 -6.34 18.61 -4.51
CA GLU A 169 -7.47 18.28 -5.39
C GLU A 169 -8.84 18.64 -4.77
N TYR A 170 -8.97 18.54 -3.45
CA TYR A 170 -10.18 18.75 -2.67
C TYR A 170 -9.90 19.61 -1.42
N PRO A 171 -9.62 20.92 -1.58
CA PRO A 171 -9.22 21.80 -0.45
C PRO A 171 -10.23 21.84 0.71
N ALA A 172 -11.53 21.69 0.41
CA ALA A 172 -12.58 21.67 1.43
C ALA A 172 -12.49 20.46 2.39
N THR A 173 -11.71 19.43 2.08
CA THR A 173 -11.58 18.23 2.93
C THR A 173 -10.57 18.38 4.05
N ARG A 174 -9.84 19.49 4.11
CA ARG A 174 -8.66 19.66 5.00
C ARG A 174 -8.96 19.32 6.46
N SER A 175 -10.12 19.71 6.98
CA SER A 175 -10.51 19.44 8.38
C SER A 175 -10.92 18.00 8.67
N MET A 176 -11.19 17.19 7.64
CA MET A 176 -11.57 15.78 7.76
C MET A 176 -10.40 14.81 7.52
N LEU A 177 -9.26 15.32 7.03
CA LEU A 177 -8.15 14.48 6.62
C LEU A 177 -7.27 14.08 7.80
N HIS A 178 -6.99 12.79 7.90
CA HIS A 178 -6.09 12.19 8.89
C HIS A 178 -5.11 11.26 8.18
N VAL A 179 -3.85 11.24 8.64
CA VAL A 179 -2.88 10.24 8.18
C VAL A 179 -2.86 9.11 9.20
N ILE A 180 -3.15 7.89 8.73
CA ILE A 180 -2.92 6.66 9.49
C ILE A 180 -2.13 5.73 8.57
N THR A 181 -0.83 5.63 8.84
CA THR A 181 0.09 4.82 8.04
C THR A 181 -0.16 3.33 8.27
N PRO A 182 0.09 2.49 7.26
CA PRO A 182 0.18 1.05 7.46
C PRO A 182 1.21 0.68 8.53
N GLY A 183 1.04 -0.49 9.10
CA GLY A 183 2.01 -1.14 9.95
C GLY A 183 2.65 -2.34 9.26
N VAL A 184 3.58 -2.96 9.97
CA VAL A 184 4.18 -4.24 9.63
C VAL A 184 4.28 -5.10 10.89
N ASP A 185 4.23 -6.41 10.70
CA ASP A 185 4.54 -7.36 11.75
C ASP A 185 6.05 -7.66 11.70
N THR A 186 6.70 -7.52 12.84
CA THR A 186 8.09 -7.96 12.96
C THR A 186 8.10 -9.49 13.05
N PRO A 187 8.80 -10.20 12.17
CA PRO A 187 8.86 -11.64 12.21
C PRO A 187 9.50 -12.13 13.51
N ALA A 188 8.89 -13.12 14.16
CA ALA A 188 9.42 -13.71 15.40
C ALA A 188 10.78 -14.40 15.18
N ARG A 189 11.00 -14.92 13.98
CA ARG A 189 12.29 -15.48 13.51
C ARG A 189 12.47 -15.11 12.05
N ILE A 190 13.65 -14.61 11.73
CA ILE A 190 14.10 -14.43 10.34
C ILE A 190 14.95 -15.65 9.97
N ALA A 191 14.66 -16.30 8.86
CA ALA A 191 15.49 -17.38 8.32
C ALA A 191 16.89 -16.83 8.01
N THR A 192 17.92 -17.66 8.17
CA THR A 192 19.25 -17.27 7.73
C THR A 192 19.29 -17.14 6.21
N LYS A 193 20.19 -16.30 5.68
CA LYS A 193 20.38 -16.18 4.22
C LYS A 193 20.62 -17.52 3.54
N LYS A 194 21.36 -18.41 4.19
CA LYS A 194 21.64 -19.75 3.68
C LYS A 194 20.38 -20.60 3.56
N GLU A 195 19.55 -20.63 4.61
CA GLU A 195 18.25 -21.34 4.59
C GLU A 195 17.34 -20.78 3.50
N ALA A 196 17.21 -19.46 3.42
CA ALA A 196 16.34 -18.79 2.45
C ALA A 196 16.80 -19.01 1.01
N ARG A 197 18.10 -18.92 0.73
CA ARG A 197 18.69 -19.16 -0.60
C ARG A 197 18.52 -20.61 -1.03
N HIS A 198 18.68 -21.56 -0.11
CA HIS A 198 18.41 -22.96 -0.37
C HIS A 198 16.93 -23.21 -0.70
N ALA A 199 16.03 -22.65 0.09
CA ALA A 199 14.59 -22.80 -0.12
C ALA A 199 14.10 -22.24 -1.47
N LEU A 200 14.71 -21.14 -1.94
CA LEU A 200 14.38 -20.52 -3.23
C LEU A 200 15.24 -21.05 -4.39
N SER A 201 16.19 -21.97 -4.13
CA SER A 201 17.12 -22.49 -5.14
C SER A 201 17.92 -21.40 -5.87
N THR A 202 18.17 -20.26 -5.22
CA THR A 202 18.84 -19.10 -5.85
C THR A 202 20.36 -19.20 -5.86
N GLY A 203 20.93 -20.31 -5.41
CA GLY A 203 22.39 -20.49 -5.24
C GLY A 203 22.93 -19.79 -3.98
N ALA A 204 24.08 -20.27 -3.50
CA ALA A 204 24.67 -19.80 -2.23
C ALA A 204 25.51 -18.53 -2.39
N GLU A 205 26.06 -18.29 -3.57
CA GLU A 205 27.08 -17.27 -3.83
C GLU A 205 26.49 -15.98 -4.45
N GLY A 206 27.25 -14.88 -4.30
CA GLY A 206 26.93 -13.57 -4.83
C GLY A 206 25.95 -12.76 -3.95
N GLN A 207 25.76 -11.50 -4.36
CA GLN A 207 24.85 -10.58 -3.71
C GLN A 207 23.51 -10.53 -4.45
N ILE A 208 22.41 -10.44 -3.71
CA ILE A 208 21.06 -10.47 -4.24
C ILE A 208 20.36 -9.12 -4.00
N VAL A 209 20.00 -8.46 -5.08
CA VAL A 209 19.07 -7.34 -5.10
C VAL A 209 17.65 -7.90 -5.19
N LEU A 210 16.77 -7.55 -4.27
CA LEU A 210 15.36 -7.93 -4.31
C LEU A 210 14.52 -6.79 -4.89
N PHE A 211 13.63 -7.11 -5.81
CA PHE A 211 12.59 -6.23 -6.32
C PHE A 211 11.23 -6.91 -6.16
N VAL A 212 10.25 -6.21 -5.54
CA VAL A 212 8.93 -6.77 -5.24
C VAL A 212 7.85 -5.91 -5.87
N ALA A 213 7.09 -6.45 -6.83
CA ALA A 213 6.04 -5.68 -7.52
C ALA A 213 5.02 -6.55 -8.27
N ASN A 214 3.79 -6.00 -8.42
CA ASN A 214 2.74 -6.52 -9.29
C ASN A 214 2.52 -5.66 -10.56
N ASP A 215 3.29 -4.58 -10.68
CA ASP A 215 3.30 -3.68 -11.85
C ASP A 215 4.77 -3.23 -12.06
N TYR A 216 5.49 -3.98 -12.87
CA TYR A 216 6.94 -3.83 -13.02
C TYR A 216 7.33 -2.46 -13.57
N ARG A 217 6.59 -1.95 -14.56
CA ARG A 217 6.87 -0.65 -15.15
C ARG A 217 6.68 0.48 -14.14
N ARG A 218 5.54 0.51 -13.46
CA ARG A 218 5.23 1.55 -12.49
C ARG A 218 6.17 1.51 -11.28
N LYS A 219 6.69 0.33 -10.95
CA LYS A 219 7.63 0.14 -9.84
C LYS A 219 9.10 0.28 -10.25
N GLY A 220 9.38 0.66 -11.53
CA GLY A 220 10.69 1.07 -11.99
C GLY A 220 11.63 -0.07 -12.36
N LEU A 221 11.11 -1.24 -12.74
CA LEU A 221 11.98 -2.36 -13.15
C LEU A 221 12.81 -2.02 -14.39
N ASP A 222 12.34 -1.13 -15.27
CA ASP A 222 13.10 -0.68 -16.46
C ASP A 222 14.45 -0.06 -16.06
N ALA A 223 14.43 0.94 -15.16
CA ALA A 223 15.64 1.60 -14.68
C ALA A 223 16.52 0.64 -13.85
N LEU A 224 15.92 -0.27 -13.09
CA LEU A 224 16.66 -1.27 -12.33
C LEU A 224 17.39 -2.26 -13.22
N LEU A 225 16.76 -2.75 -14.29
CA LEU A 225 17.43 -3.63 -15.27
C LEU A 225 18.60 -2.92 -15.96
N GLN A 226 18.43 -1.65 -16.33
CA GLN A 226 19.53 -0.85 -16.87
C GLN A 226 20.67 -0.68 -15.85
N ALA A 227 20.36 -0.38 -14.61
CA ALA A 227 21.36 -0.29 -13.53
C ALA A 227 22.13 -1.59 -13.33
N MET A 228 21.44 -2.75 -13.42
CA MET A 228 22.06 -4.08 -13.29
C MET A 228 23.13 -4.35 -14.34
N THR A 229 23.07 -3.78 -15.53
CA THR A 229 24.10 -3.98 -16.58
C THR A 229 25.47 -3.44 -16.16
N GLY A 230 25.52 -2.39 -15.34
CA GLY A 230 26.75 -1.76 -14.86
C GLY A 230 27.22 -2.26 -13.49
N LEU A 231 26.49 -3.18 -12.83
CA LEU A 231 26.90 -3.78 -11.56
C LEU A 231 27.79 -5.03 -11.80
N PRO A 232 28.65 -5.41 -10.83
CA PRO A 232 29.48 -6.62 -10.91
C PRO A 232 28.64 -7.86 -11.29
N THR A 233 29.20 -8.77 -12.07
CA THR A 233 28.50 -9.96 -12.58
C THR A 233 28.04 -10.92 -11.46
N ALA A 234 28.67 -10.88 -10.30
CA ALA A 234 28.26 -11.62 -9.12
C ALA A 234 26.96 -11.09 -8.47
N VAL A 235 26.51 -9.87 -8.81
CA VAL A 235 25.25 -9.30 -8.30
C VAL A 235 24.09 -9.82 -9.14
N ARG A 236 23.10 -10.39 -8.49
CA ARG A 236 21.90 -10.96 -9.10
C ARG A 236 20.66 -10.15 -8.70
N LEU A 237 19.63 -10.18 -9.53
CA LEU A 237 18.33 -9.54 -9.28
C LEU A 237 17.25 -10.62 -9.12
N LEU A 238 16.56 -10.57 -8.00
CA LEU A 238 15.40 -11.41 -7.71
C LEU A 238 14.13 -10.58 -7.85
N VAL A 239 13.25 -10.96 -8.78
CA VAL A 239 12.00 -10.25 -9.07
C VAL A 239 10.83 -11.07 -8.53
N ALA A 240 10.21 -10.62 -7.43
CA ALA A 240 9.05 -11.26 -6.81
C ALA A 240 7.75 -10.51 -7.14
N GLY A 241 6.66 -11.26 -7.24
CA GLY A 241 5.33 -10.76 -7.56
C GLY A 241 4.84 -11.15 -8.94
N SER A 242 3.56 -10.92 -9.20
CA SER A 242 2.89 -11.30 -10.44
C SER A 242 2.62 -10.09 -11.32
N CYS A 243 3.11 -10.14 -12.56
CA CYS A 243 2.79 -9.13 -13.56
C CYS A 243 2.39 -9.80 -14.89
N ALA A 244 1.35 -9.29 -15.53
CA ALA A 244 0.93 -9.78 -16.84
C ALA A 244 2.03 -9.68 -17.91
N GLN A 245 3.00 -8.77 -17.71
CA GLN A 245 4.12 -8.53 -18.62
C GLN A 245 5.41 -9.28 -18.22
N MET A 246 5.34 -10.26 -17.32
CA MET A 246 6.53 -11.00 -16.84
C MET A 246 7.34 -11.60 -18.00
N GLY A 247 6.70 -12.20 -19.01
CA GLY A 247 7.36 -12.75 -20.19
C GLY A 247 8.15 -11.68 -20.94
N THR A 248 7.54 -10.54 -21.22
CA THR A 248 8.19 -9.40 -21.88
C THR A 248 9.43 -8.92 -21.12
N TYR A 249 9.38 -8.86 -19.78
CA TYR A 249 10.52 -8.44 -18.97
C TYR A 249 11.63 -9.51 -18.90
N ARG A 250 11.29 -10.81 -18.96
CA ARG A 250 12.29 -11.87 -19.11
C ARG A 250 13.05 -11.73 -20.44
N ASP A 251 12.33 -11.47 -21.52
CA ASP A 251 12.93 -11.29 -22.85
C ASP A 251 13.79 -10.01 -22.89
N LEU A 252 13.34 -8.94 -22.25
CA LEU A 252 14.11 -7.70 -22.11
C LEU A 252 15.41 -7.95 -21.33
N ALA A 253 15.35 -8.65 -20.18
CA ALA A 253 16.54 -8.97 -19.40
C ALA A 253 17.55 -9.81 -20.21
N ARG A 254 17.08 -10.80 -20.99
CA ARG A 254 17.95 -11.57 -21.89
C ARG A 254 18.59 -10.71 -22.97
N ALA A 255 17.81 -9.83 -23.61
CA ALA A 255 18.31 -8.91 -24.64
C ALA A 255 19.37 -7.95 -24.09
N MET A 256 19.33 -7.63 -22.79
CA MET A 256 20.31 -6.80 -22.08
C MET A 256 21.53 -7.61 -21.57
N GLY A 257 21.63 -8.90 -21.86
CA GLY A 257 22.71 -9.77 -21.37
C GLY A 257 22.61 -10.14 -19.89
N LEU A 258 21.40 -9.99 -19.29
CA LEU A 258 21.16 -10.26 -17.87
C LEU A 258 20.44 -11.60 -17.64
N GLY A 259 20.30 -12.46 -18.64
CA GLY A 259 19.48 -13.68 -18.55
C GLY A 259 19.80 -14.57 -17.37
N ASP A 260 21.10 -14.75 -17.06
CA ASP A 260 21.56 -15.58 -15.95
C ASP A 260 21.62 -14.84 -14.60
N ARG A 261 21.41 -13.53 -14.61
CA ARG A 261 21.50 -12.66 -13.42
C ARG A 261 20.14 -12.19 -12.90
N VAL A 262 19.06 -12.36 -13.67
CA VAL A 262 17.71 -11.92 -13.29
C VAL A 262 16.78 -13.12 -13.20
N GLU A 263 16.30 -13.37 -12.01
CA GLU A 263 15.36 -14.46 -11.72
C GLU A 263 13.98 -13.92 -11.36
N PHE A 264 12.96 -14.40 -12.05
CA PHE A 264 11.56 -14.03 -11.80
C PHE A 264 10.88 -15.15 -11.01
N LEU A 265 10.68 -14.92 -9.72
CA LEU A 265 10.03 -15.88 -8.80
C LEU A 265 8.51 -16.01 -9.04
N GLY A 266 7.90 -15.04 -9.70
CA GLY A 266 6.44 -15.00 -9.79
C GLY A 266 5.75 -14.65 -8.46
N PRO A 267 4.44 -14.96 -8.33
CA PRO A 267 3.70 -14.68 -7.10
C PRO A 267 4.16 -15.59 -5.98
N GLN A 268 4.52 -15.00 -4.84
CA GLN A 268 4.89 -15.71 -3.62
C GLN A 268 3.74 -15.63 -2.61
N GLN A 269 3.36 -16.76 -2.03
CA GLN A 269 2.38 -16.79 -0.93
C GLN A 269 2.98 -16.25 0.36
N ASP A 270 4.25 -16.56 0.60
CA ASP A 270 5.04 -16.07 1.72
C ASP A 270 6.31 -15.39 1.19
N MET A 271 6.45 -14.13 1.52
CA MET A 271 7.59 -13.31 1.11
C MET A 271 8.80 -13.44 2.05
N GLN A 272 8.68 -14.16 3.17
CA GLN A 272 9.75 -14.27 4.18
C GLN A 272 11.06 -14.72 3.56
N MET A 273 11.03 -15.79 2.76
CA MET A 273 12.24 -16.31 2.13
C MET A 273 12.85 -15.33 1.12
N ALA A 274 12.01 -14.57 0.40
CA ALA A 274 12.48 -13.57 -0.55
C ALA A 274 13.19 -12.41 0.18
N TYR A 275 12.64 -11.91 1.29
CA TYR A 275 13.32 -10.90 2.09
C TYR A 275 14.58 -11.45 2.76
N ALA A 276 14.53 -12.65 3.36
CA ALA A 276 15.65 -13.24 4.09
C ALA A 276 16.85 -13.61 3.20
N CYS A 277 16.63 -13.93 1.92
CA CYS A 277 17.71 -14.31 1.00
C CYS A 277 18.48 -13.11 0.42
N ALA A 278 17.90 -11.93 0.45
CA ALA A 278 18.42 -10.74 -0.20
C ALA A 278 19.50 -10.00 0.61
N ASP A 279 20.23 -9.12 -0.04
CA ASP A 279 21.24 -8.24 0.54
C ASP A 279 20.77 -6.78 0.55
N VAL A 280 19.85 -6.41 -0.35
CA VAL A 280 19.23 -5.08 -0.44
C VAL A 280 17.87 -5.19 -1.12
N LEU A 281 16.89 -4.38 -0.68
CA LEU A 281 15.68 -4.11 -1.45
C LEU A 281 15.90 -2.91 -2.36
N ALA A 282 15.58 -3.05 -3.66
CA ALA A 282 15.49 -1.94 -4.60
C ALA A 282 14.03 -1.64 -4.94
N HIS A 283 13.57 -0.41 -4.64
CA HIS A 283 12.21 0.05 -4.94
C HIS A 283 12.23 1.40 -5.67
N PRO A 284 12.78 1.45 -6.91
CA PRO A 284 12.84 2.68 -7.72
C PRO A 284 11.47 3.00 -8.34
N THR A 285 10.44 3.07 -7.50
CA THR A 285 9.05 3.24 -7.94
C THR A 285 8.81 4.61 -8.53
N LEU A 286 8.05 4.66 -9.64
CA LEU A 286 7.57 5.91 -10.24
C LEU A 286 6.33 6.44 -9.51
N GLU A 287 5.57 5.52 -8.90
CA GLU A 287 4.38 5.85 -8.13
C GLU A 287 4.05 4.74 -7.13
N ASP A 288 4.03 5.09 -5.86
CA ASP A 288 3.50 4.27 -4.77
C ASP A 288 2.86 5.15 -3.70
N SER A 289 1.61 4.89 -3.36
CA SER A 289 0.89 5.69 -2.35
C SER A 289 1.46 5.52 -0.94
N PHE A 290 2.08 4.37 -0.67
CA PHE A 290 2.80 4.12 0.58
C PHE A 290 4.15 3.46 0.31
N GLY A 291 4.19 2.21 -0.17
CA GLY A 291 5.40 1.43 -0.35
C GLY A 291 5.57 0.37 0.75
N MET A 292 4.55 -0.46 0.95
CA MET A 292 4.55 -1.53 1.97
C MET A 292 5.80 -2.40 1.92
N VAL A 293 6.27 -2.74 0.71
CA VAL A 293 7.44 -3.60 0.51
C VAL A 293 8.72 -3.01 1.11
N VAL A 294 8.83 -1.68 1.19
CA VAL A 294 9.96 -0.98 1.80
C VAL A 294 9.96 -1.20 3.32
N LEU A 295 8.80 -0.97 3.95
CA LEU A 295 8.62 -1.18 5.39
C LEU A 295 8.78 -2.68 5.75
N GLU A 296 8.25 -3.58 4.92
CA GLU A 296 8.43 -5.04 5.08
C GLU A 296 9.92 -5.42 5.02
N ALA A 297 10.67 -4.94 4.02
CA ALA A 297 12.11 -5.21 3.90
C ALA A 297 12.90 -4.72 5.11
N MET A 298 12.59 -3.51 5.61
CA MET A 298 13.19 -2.97 6.84
C MET A 298 12.90 -3.88 8.06
N ALA A 299 11.68 -4.41 8.17
CA ALA A 299 11.32 -5.34 9.26
C ALA A 299 12.08 -6.67 9.19
N TYR A 300 12.54 -7.06 8.00
CA TYR A 300 13.44 -8.21 7.78
C TYR A 300 14.92 -7.85 7.91
N GLY A 301 15.27 -6.62 8.29
CA GLY A 301 16.65 -6.20 8.44
C GLY A 301 17.40 -6.05 7.11
N LEU A 302 16.71 -5.67 6.04
CA LEU A 302 17.33 -5.33 4.76
C LEU A 302 17.60 -3.82 4.68
N PRO A 303 18.79 -3.41 4.20
CA PRO A 303 18.98 -2.05 3.75
C PRO A 303 18.11 -1.80 2.51
N VAL A 304 17.59 -0.60 2.35
CA VAL A 304 16.67 -0.30 1.26
C VAL A 304 17.16 0.87 0.40
N LEU A 305 17.00 0.72 -0.91
CA LEU A 305 17.07 1.78 -1.90
C LEU A 305 15.64 2.07 -2.35
N VAL A 306 15.17 3.30 -2.18
CA VAL A 306 13.77 3.66 -2.47
C VAL A 306 13.69 5.05 -3.12
N SER A 307 12.70 5.24 -3.98
CA SER A 307 12.42 6.58 -4.56
C SER A 307 11.99 7.56 -3.48
N GLY A 308 12.39 8.82 -3.60
CA GLY A 308 12.01 9.88 -2.67
C GLY A 308 10.50 10.10 -2.55
N ALA A 309 10.09 10.91 -1.58
CA ALA A 309 8.70 11.11 -1.15
C ALA A 309 7.72 11.54 -2.27
N ARG A 310 8.22 12.15 -3.33
CA ARG A 310 7.42 12.48 -4.52
C ARG A 310 6.86 11.25 -5.24
N HIS A 311 7.57 10.13 -5.15
CA HIS A 311 7.28 8.88 -5.86
C HIS A 311 6.80 7.76 -4.94
N CYS A 312 7.28 7.74 -3.70
CA CYS A 312 6.94 6.74 -2.69
C CYS A 312 6.45 7.44 -1.40
N GLY A 313 5.20 7.18 -1.02
CA GLY A 313 4.59 7.86 0.14
C GLY A 313 5.29 7.56 1.46
N PHE A 314 5.86 6.35 1.63
CA PHE A 314 6.59 5.98 2.84
C PHE A 314 7.93 6.70 2.97
N ALA A 315 8.55 7.07 1.86
CA ALA A 315 9.81 7.80 1.87
C ALA A 315 9.71 9.17 2.58
N ALA A 316 8.50 9.72 2.73
CA ALA A 316 8.28 10.92 3.56
C ALA A 316 8.56 10.70 5.06
N SER A 317 8.63 9.45 5.52
CA SER A 317 8.96 9.06 6.89
C SER A 317 10.43 8.65 7.04
N LEU A 318 11.21 8.71 5.98
CA LEU A 318 12.61 8.28 5.94
C LEU A 318 13.55 9.46 5.78
N GLN A 319 14.75 9.33 6.32
CA GLN A 319 15.86 10.26 6.13
C GLN A 319 16.91 9.61 5.24
N ASP A 320 17.29 10.33 4.18
CA ASP A 320 18.33 9.86 3.26
C ASP A 320 19.67 9.64 3.97
N GLU A 321 20.40 8.62 3.56
CA GLU A 321 21.69 8.18 4.11
C GLU A 321 21.66 7.76 5.59
N LYS A 322 20.49 7.83 6.23
CA LYS A 322 20.29 7.40 7.61
C LYS A 322 19.45 6.14 7.72
N ASP A 323 18.21 6.19 7.22
CA ASP A 323 17.26 5.08 7.32
C ASP A 323 17.21 4.26 6.02
N ALA A 324 17.53 4.91 4.91
CA ALA A 324 17.53 4.35 3.55
C ALA A 324 18.41 5.20 2.64
N LEU A 325 18.73 4.71 1.42
CA LEU A 325 19.15 5.59 0.33
C LEU A 325 17.94 6.01 -0.50
N LEU A 326 17.78 7.33 -0.70
CA LEU A 326 16.64 7.90 -1.41
C LEU A 326 17.04 8.35 -2.81
N LEU A 327 16.34 7.85 -3.83
CA LEU A 327 16.53 8.29 -5.23
C LEU A 327 15.80 9.61 -5.48
N VAL A 328 16.48 10.54 -6.11
CA VAL A 328 15.90 11.79 -6.62
C VAL A 328 15.10 11.54 -7.89
N ASP A 329 15.67 10.81 -8.84
CA ASP A 329 15.01 10.40 -10.09
C ASP A 329 15.04 8.87 -10.26
N PRO A 330 13.94 8.17 -10.00
CA PRO A 330 13.85 6.73 -10.16
C PRO A 330 13.99 6.23 -11.60
N ASN A 331 13.94 7.11 -12.61
CA ASN A 331 14.22 6.73 -14.00
C ASN A 331 15.71 6.81 -14.32
N ASN A 332 16.53 7.43 -13.48
CA ASN A 332 17.96 7.53 -13.69
C ASN A 332 18.67 6.23 -13.29
N ALA A 333 18.92 5.38 -14.27
CA ALA A 333 19.58 4.08 -14.04
C ALA A 333 20.99 4.22 -13.43
N GLU A 334 21.71 5.31 -13.71
CA GLU A 334 23.03 5.57 -13.16
C GLU A 334 22.97 5.91 -11.66
N GLU A 335 21.96 6.68 -11.25
CA GLU A 335 21.70 6.95 -9.83
C GLU A 335 21.33 5.65 -9.10
N VAL A 336 20.43 4.83 -9.67
CA VAL A 336 20.07 3.51 -9.13
C VAL A 336 21.30 2.61 -9.00
N ARG A 337 22.15 2.55 -10.03
CA ARG A 337 23.39 1.75 -10.06
C ARG A 337 24.36 2.19 -8.96
N THR A 338 24.60 3.50 -8.87
CA THR A 338 25.54 4.07 -7.90
C THR A 338 25.09 3.82 -6.46
N ALA A 339 23.80 4.02 -6.17
CA ALA A 339 23.24 3.78 -4.85
C ALA A 339 23.27 2.28 -4.48
N LEU A 340 22.93 1.38 -5.41
CA LEU A 340 23.04 -0.06 -5.19
C LEU A 340 24.51 -0.48 -4.94
N HIS A 341 25.43 0.03 -5.74
CA HIS A 341 26.86 -0.26 -5.57
C HIS A 341 27.34 0.17 -4.18
N ARG A 342 26.95 1.38 -3.71
CA ARG A 342 27.30 1.85 -2.35
C ARG A 342 26.80 0.88 -1.28
N ILE A 343 25.53 0.50 -1.29
CA ILE A 343 24.95 -0.41 -0.28
C ILE A 343 25.65 -1.77 -0.32
N LEU A 344 25.92 -2.29 -1.50
CA LEU A 344 26.49 -3.64 -1.68
C LEU A 344 27.99 -3.72 -1.37
N SER A 345 28.75 -2.62 -1.56
CA SER A 345 30.20 -2.60 -1.33
C SER A 345 30.60 -2.03 0.04
N ASP A 346 29.77 -1.21 0.67
CA ASP A 346 30.03 -0.61 1.97
C ASP A 346 29.17 -1.27 3.06
N LYS A 347 29.79 -2.27 3.72
CA LYS A 347 29.14 -2.98 4.82
C LYS A 347 28.79 -2.06 6.00
N ALA A 348 29.63 -1.07 6.30
CA ALA A 348 29.37 -0.15 7.42
C ALA A 348 28.11 0.71 7.14
N LEU A 349 27.97 1.20 5.91
CA LEU A 349 26.76 1.89 5.48
C LEU A 349 25.54 0.98 5.57
N ALA A 350 25.60 -0.23 5.03
CA ALA A 350 24.48 -1.17 5.07
C ALA A 350 24.04 -1.49 6.50
N ASP A 351 24.99 -1.78 7.40
CA ASP A 351 24.73 -2.06 8.82
C ASP A 351 24.11 -0.84 9.53
N ALA A 352 24.57 0.37 9.23
CA ALA A 352 24.02 1.60 9.79
C ALA A 352 22.58 1.85 9.33
N LEU A 353 22.29 1.67 8.02
CA LEU A 353 20.93 1.79 7.47
C LEU A 353 19.97 0.80 8.15
N ILE A 354 20.39 -0.46 8.34
CA ILE A 354 19.59 -1.48 9.01
C ILE A 354 19.31 -1.09 10.48
N ALA A 355 20.33 -0.65 11.20
CA ALA A 355 20.20 -0.29 12.60
C ALA A 355 19.22 0.88 12.81
N ASN A 356 19.31 1.93 11.98
CA ASN A 356 18.41 3.07 12.04
C ASN A 356 16.99 2.73 11.58
N ALA A 357 16.83 1.89 10.55
CA ALA A 357 15.53 1.44 10.06
C ALA A 357 14.72 0.70 11.13
N ALA A 358 15.37 0.06 12.12
CA ALA A 358 14.69 -0.62 13.22
C ALA A 358 13.80 0.35 14.05
N ASP A 359 14.21 1.60 14.22
CA ASP A 359 13.41 2.62 14.90
C ASP A 359 12.17 2.99 14.08
N VAL A 360 12.34 3.12 12.78
CA VAL A 360 11.23 3.39 11.85
C VAL A 360 10.22 2.25 11.90
N VAL A 361 10.66 0.99 11.88
CA VAL A 361 9.79 -0.19 11.98
C VAL A 361 9.00 -0.21 13.28
N ARG A 362 9.64 0.10 14.42
CA ARG A 362 8.97 0.17 15.73
C ARG A 362 7.82 1.19 15.78
N MET A 363 7.93 2.28 15.03
CA MET A 363 6.87 3.30 14.94
C MET A 363 5.73 2.91 13.98
N HIS A 364 5.95 1.95 13.07
CA HIS A 364 4.99 1.55 12.06
C HIS A 364 4.47 0.12 12.31
N THR A 365 3.66 -0.06 13.35
CA THR A 365 3.02 -1.34 13.67
C THR A 365 1.51 -1.31 13.40
N TRP A 366 0.91 -2.46 13.11
CA TRP A 366 -0.53 -2.58 12.97
C TRP A 366 -1.27 -2.18 14.25
N GLN A 367 -0.65 -2.40 15.41
CA GLN A 367 -1.20 -1.96 16.69
C GLN A 367 -1.30 -0.43 16.76
N HIS A 368 -0.27 0.31 16.33
CA HIS A 368 -0.31 1.77 16.28
C HIS A 368 -1.40 2.27 15.32
N ALA A 369 -1.53 1.66 14.14
CA ALA A 369 -2.58 1.99 13.20
C ALA A 369 -3.97 1.75 13.79
N ALA A 370 -4.19 0.61 14.43
CA ALA A 370 -5.47 0.28 15.08
C ALA A 370 -5.80 1.22 16.26
N MET A 371 -4.82 1.60 17.07
CA MET A 371 -5.02 2.58 18.16
C MET A 371 -5.40 3.96 17.61
N ALA A 372 -4.79 4.39 16.50
CA ALA A 372 -5.15 5.64 15.83
C ALA A 372 -6.59 5.60 15.31
N TYR A 373 -7.04 4.47 14.74
CA TYR A 373 -8.44 4.29 14.33
C TYR A 373 -9.39 4.23 15.51
N ASP A 374 -9.08 3.53 16.59
CA ASP A 374 -9.90 3.50 17.81
C ASP A 374 -10.13 4.91 18.34
N GLY A 375 -9.07 5.71 18.46
CA GLY A 375 -9.16 7.10 18.86
C GLY A 375 -10.02 7.96 17.90
N LEU A 376 -9.89 7.73 16.59
CA LEU A 376 -10.69 8.42 15.58
C LEU A 376 -12.18 8.06 15.68
N TYR A 377 -12.51 6.77 15.82
CA TYR A 377 -13.90 6.29 15.96
C TYR A 377 -14.58 6.88 17.19
N ARG A 378 -13.89 6.86 18.34
CA ARG A 378 -14.44 7.42 19.60
C ARG A 378 -14.71 8.90 19.49
N ARG A 379 -13.83 9.69 18.85
CA ARG A 379 -14.06 11.11 18.60
C ARG A 379 -15.30 11.36 17.74
N LEU A 380 -15.48 10.58 16.68
CA LEU A 380 -16.66 10.71 15.80
C LEU A 380 -17.96 10.39 16.54
N VAL A 381 -18.00 9.30 17.31
CA VAL A 381 -19.18 8.90 18.11
C VAL A 381 -19.49 9.95 19.18
N SER A 382 -18.48 10.46 19.89
CA SER A 382 -18.69 11.50 20.92
C SER A 382 -19.20 12.81 20.32
N ALA A 383 -18.69 13.21 19.13
CA ALA A 383 -19.15 14.39 18.42
C ALA A 383 -20.60 14.25 17.92
N GLU A 384 -21.05 13.03 17.63
CA GLU A 384 -22.44 12.76 17.23
C GLU A 384 -23.41 12.80 18.42
N MET A 385 -22.99 12.26 19.58
CA MET A 385 -23.78 12.29 20.84
C MET A 385 -23.91 13.69 21.46
N GLY A 386 -22.96 14.58 21.21
CA GLY A 386 -22.98 15.97 21.72
C GLY A 386 -23.74 16.96 20.83
N ARG A 387 -24.43 16.52 19.79
CA ARG A 387 -25.32 17.36 18.98
C ARG A 387 -26.71 17.41 19.60
N PRO A 388 -27.26 18.62 19.81
CA PRO A 388 -28.60 18.83 20.34
C PRO A 388 -29.69 18.30 19.41
#